data_ded775b350ba9b723eceb8ed97bad451
#
_entry.id   ded775b350ba9b723eceb8ed97bad451
#
_cell.length_a   1.000
_cell.length_b   1.000
_cell.length_c   1.000
_cell.angle_alpha   90.00
_cell.angle_beta   90.00
_cell.angle_gamma   90.00
#
_symmetry.space_group_name_H-M   'P 1'
#
loop_
_entity.id
_entity.type
_entity.pdbx_description
1 polymer ?
#
loop_
_entity_poly.entity_id
_entity_poly.type
_entity_poly.pdbx_seq_one_letter_code
_entity_poly.pdbx_strand_id
1 'polypeptide(L)'
;MLVKEALLKDNNIEKVLSFYGYANITDRGKEVRCGFSIETNPSSITVYKNENLTAIDFTGNLTGDIFTILMEHKGLSYSEIIRDIKNLLDIKITYSEKKENESVTRVFDDILFKKKEELQVYKEEVLDKYADKWNIRFFKDGISVATQKKFGLRYDYEEERIVIPHRTLDGELCGIIGRINLDEGYGSKYLPLISHIEGDKVVRYNHRKSQTLYGYSQNYKDLYGADVIYIGESEKFVMQLDSMGYHNGLSLSGSNISKEQCLAIAKLNPKKVVLCFDEGLEEVILYRSANQLSMILSRMNIEVGLIIDRENKYLERGSKDSPTDKGKEVWKSLIQNCYERN
;
A
#
# COMPACT_ATOMS: atom_id res chain seq x y z
N MET A 1 -4.47 -19.87 2.98
CA MET A 1 -5.81 -20.48 2.99
C MET A 1 -5.84 -21.71 3.88
N LEU A 2 -5.15 -22.80 3.56
CA LEU A 2 -5.16 -24.06 4.35
C LEU A 2 -4.84 -23.91 5.86
N VAL A 3 -3.88 -23.05 6.25
CA VAL A 3 -3.50 -22.91 7.66
C VAL A 3 -4.58 -22.17 8.47
N LYS A 4 -5.19 -21.10 7.93
CA LYS A 4 -6.29 -20.39 8.60
C LYS A 4 -7.53 -21.28 8.74
N GLU A 5 -7.85 -22.06 7.73
CA GLU A 5 -8.96 -23.01 7.77
C GLU A 5 -8.70 -24.15 8.79
N ALA A 6 -7.45 -24.60 8.89
CA ALA A 6 -7.07 -25.59 9.90
C ALA A 6 -7.16 -25.03 11.33
N LEU A 7 -6.79 -23.75 11.52
CA LEU A 7 -6.91 -23.10 12.83
C LEU A 7 -8.36 -22.93 13.29
N LEU A 8 -9.30 -22.77 12.37
CA LEU A 8 -10.73 -22.66 12.70
C LEU A 8 -11.42 -24.00 13.03
N LYS A 9 -10.71 -25.13 12.83
CA LYS A 9 -11.22 -26.45 13.16
C LYS A 9 -10.83 -26.87 14.57
N ASP A 10 -11.70 -27.59 15.21
CA ASP A 10 -11.47 -28.16 16.55
C ASP A 10 -10.94 -27.06 17.53
N ASN A 11 -10.04 -27.46 18.42
CA ASN A 11 -9.38 -26.54 19.38
C ASN A 11 -7.97 -26.16 18.90
N ASN A 12 -7.79 -25.92 17.60
CA ASN A 12 -6.45 -25.70 17.03
C ASN A 12 -5.88 -24.32 17.35
N ILE A 13 -6.73 -23.30 17.54
CA ILE A 13 -6.28 -22.00 18.04
C ILE A 13 -5.68 -22.15 19.44
N GLU A 14 -6.37 -22.86 20.31
CA GLU A 14 -5.94 -23.13 21.69
C GLU A 14 -4.64 -23.93 21.72
N LYS A 15 -4.50 -24.95 20.86
CA LYS A 15 -3.26 -25.74 20.73
C LYS A 15 -2.09 -24.86 20.31
N VAL A 16 -2.29 -23.98 19.34
CA VAL A 16 -1.25 -23.05 18.86
C VAL A 16 -0.88 -22.04 19.95
N LEU A 17 -1.85 -21.44 20.62
CA LEU A 17 -1.56 -20.51 21.71
C LEU A 17 -0.80 -21.22 22.83
N SER A 18 -1.20 -22.43 23.20
CA SER A 18 -0.50 -23.24 24.20
C SER A 18 0.93 -23.58 23.78
N PHE A 19 1.15 -23.96 22.50
CA PHE A 19 2.47 -24.25 21.94
C PHE A 19 3.42 -23.05 22.06
N TYR A 20 2.92 -21.84 21.85
CA TYR A 20 3.68 -20.61 22.00
C TYR A 20 3.74 -20.08 23.46
N GLY A 21 3.28 -20.85 24.43
CA GLY A 21 3.42 -20.55 25.85
C GLY A 21 2.45 -19.50 26.40
N TYR A 22 1.32 -19.26 25.73
CA TYR A 22 0.25 -18.44 26.32
C TYR A 22 -0.47 -19.22 27.43
N ALA A 23 -0.93 -18.50 28.44
CA ALA A 23 -1.57 -19.06 29.63
C ALA A 23 -3.05 -18.70 29.72
N ASN A 24 -3.80 -19.40 30.58
CA ASN A 24 -5.21 -19.12 30.87
C ASN A 24 -6.10 -19.14 29.63
N ILE A 25 -5.81 -20.04 28.70
CA ILE A 25 -6.52 -20.13 27.41
C ILE A 25 -7.95 -20.62 27.66
N THR A 26 -8.93 -19.81 27.24
CA THR A 26 -10.37 -20.09 27.44
C THR A 26 -11.12 -19.88 26.13
N ASP A 27 -11.77 -20.91 25.65
CA ASP A 27 -12.71 -20.85 24.51
C ASP A 27 -14.06 -20.29 24.98
N ARG A 28 -14.56 -19.26 24.29
CA ARG A 28 -15.87 -18.63 24.54
C ARG A 28 -16.82 -18.79 23.34
N GLY A 29 -16.58 -19.79 22.50
CA GLY A 29 -17.37 -20.09 21.31
C GLY A 29 -17.02 -19.23 20.11
N LYS A 30 -17.24 -17.93 20.15
CA LYS A 30 -16.90 -16.99 19.06
C LYS A 30 -15.47 -16.45 19.11
N GLU A 31 -14.83 -16.61 20.26
CA GLU A 31 -13.48 -16.10 20.52
C GLU A 31 -12.72 -16.99 21.49
N VAL A 32 -11.40 -17.00 21.40
CA VAL A 32 -10.50 -17.57 22.38
C VAL A 32 -9.78 -16.44 23.11
N ARG A 33 -9.77 -16.49 24.44
CA ARG A 33 -9.03 -15.53 25.28
C ARG A 33 -7.86 -16.21 25.97
N CYS A 34 -6.78 -15.46 26.15
CA CYS A 34 -5.61 -15.92 26.88
C CYS A 34 -4.83 -14.77 27.51
N GLY A 35 -3.93 -15.09 28.42
CA GLY A 35 -2.90 -14.19 28.93
C GLY A 35 -1.53 -14.46 28.26
N PHE A 36 -0.66 -13.48 28.23
CA PHE A 36 0.71 -13.65 27.73
C PHE A 36 1.51 -14.65 28.57
N SER A 37 1.31 -14.66 29.90
CA SER A 37 1.88 -15.61 30.86
C SER A 37 0.88 -15.89 32.00
N ILE A 38 1.23 -16.80 32.92
CA ILE A 38 0.40 -17.13 34.09
C ILE A 38 0.20 -15.89 35.00
N GLU A 39 1.17 -15.00 35.06
CA GLU A 39 1.17 -13.82 35.91
C GLU A 39 0.47 -12.60 35.27
N THR A 40 0.16 -12.66 33.99
CA THR A 40 -0.50 -11.56 33.28
C THR A 40 -2.03 -11.69 33.33
N ASN A 41 -2.74 -10.61 32.98
CA ASN A 41 -4.19 -10.63 32.87
C ASN A 41 -4.66 -11.79 31.99
N PRO A 42 -5.47 -12.74 32.51
CA PRO A 42 -5.87 -13.97 31.81
C PRO A 42 -6.73 -13.73 30.56
N SER A 43 -7.16 -12.51 30.30
CA SER A 43 -7.97 -12.14 29.14
C SER A 43 -7.41 -10.96 28.37
N SER A 44 -6.10 -10.69 28.49
CA SER A 44 -5.44 -9.58 27.81
C SER A 44 -5.39 -9.75 26.28
N ILE A 45 -5.45 -10.98 25.81
CA ILE A 45 -5.40 -11.30 24.38
C ILE A 45 -6.69 -12.01 23.98
N THR A 46 -7.31 -11.53 22.89
CA THR A 46 -8.51 -12.13 22.31
C THR A 46 -8.25 -12.49 20.86
N VAL A 47 -8.56 -13.73 20.48
CA VAL A 47 -8.53 -14.21 19.07
C VAL A 47 -9.95 -14.56 18.65
N TYR A 48 -10.49 -13.87 17.67
CA TYR A 48 -11.83 -14.12 17.15
C TYR A 48 -11.83 -15.28 16.16
N LYS A 49 -12.79 -16.20 16.29
CA LYS A 49 -13.00 -17.34 15.38
C LYS A 49 -13.73 -16.90 14.11
N ASN A 50 -13.14 -15.96 13.37
CA ASN A 50 -13.62 -15.47 12.07
C ASN A 50 -12.62 -15.84 10.96
N GLU A 51 -13.00 -15.66 9.70
CA GLU A 51 -12.18 -15.98 8.53
C GLU A 51 -10.79 -15.32 8.54
N ASN A 52 -10.68 -14.15 9.17
CA ASN A 52 -9.43 -13.41 9.28
C ASN A 52 -8.61 -13.81 10.50
N LEU A 53 -9.18 -14.56 11.46
CA LEU A 53 -8.56 -14.85 12.76
C LEU A 53 -8.13 -13.57 13.47
N THR A 54 -8.99 -12.54 13.43
CA THR A 54 -8.71 -11.24 14.03
C THR A 54 -8.29 -11.41 15.47
N ALA A 55 -7.23 -10.73 15.89
CA ALA A 55 -6.72 -10.82 17.24
C ALA A 55 -6.37 -9.45 17.81
N ILE A 56 -6.55 -9.26 19.10
CA ILE A 56 -6.30 -8.03 19.83
C ILE A 56 -5.55 -8.36 21.11
N ASP A 57 -4.42 -7.70 21.32
CA ASP A 57 -3.76 -7.62 22.62
C ASP A 57 -4.08 -6.26 23.26
N PHE A 58 -4.92 -6.27 24.29
CA PHE A 58 -5.35 -5.07 25.02
C PHE A 58 -4.25 -4.47 25.90
N THR A 59 -3.25 -5.25 26.29
CA THR A 59 -2.14 -4.79 27.13
C THR A 59 -1.03 -4.18 26.29
N GLY A 60 -0.67 -4.82 25.18
CA GLY A 60 0.35 -4.35 24.24
C GLY A 60 -0.20 -3.35 23.22
N ASN A 61 -1.50 -3.01 23.26
CA ASN A 61 -2.18 -2.16 22.27
C ASN A 61 -1.92 -2.60 20.80
N LEU A 62 -1.92 -3.92 20.58
CA LEU A 62 -1.63 -4.53 19.30
C LEU A 62 -2.90 -5.13 18.70
N THR A 63 -3.19 -4.81 17.43
CA THR A 63 -4.35 -5.32 16.70
C THR A 63 -3.92 -5.86 15.34
N GLY A 64 -4.41 -7.06 14.99
CA GLY A 64 -4.10 -7.70 13.72
C GLY A 64 -4.82 -9.03 13.58
N ASP A 65 -4.13 -10.04 13.09
CA ASP A 65 -4.58 -11.44 13.15
C ASP A 65 -3.68 -12.23 14.11
N ILE A 66 -4.04 -13.50 14.37
CA ILE A 66 -3.27 -14.36 15.29
C ILE A 66 -1.78 -14.43 14.90
N PHE A 67 -1.45 -14.41 13.62
CA PHE A 67 -0.04 -14.46 13.16
C PHE A 67 0.69 -13.16 13.53
N THR A 68 0.05 -12.00 13.39
CA THR A 68 0.58 -10.69 13.81
C THR A 68 0.93 -10.70 15.29
N ILE A 69 0.01 -11.16 16.15
CA ILE A 69 0.25 -11.25 17.58
C ILE A 69 1.44 -12.19 17.89
N LEU A 70 1.48 -13.36 17.24
CA LEU A 70 2.56 -14.33 17.44
C LEU A 70 3.93 -13.77 16.98
N MET A 71 3.97 -13.09 15.84
CA MET A 71 5.19 -12.48 15.32
C MET A 71 5.76 -11.46 16.29
N GLU A 72 4.95 -10.52 16.73
CA GLU A 72 5.38 -9.44 17.64
C GLU A 72 5.79 -9.99 19.02
N HIS A 73 5.02 -10.91 19.58
CA HIS A 73 5.31 -11.44 20.93
C HIS A 73 6.49 -12.41 20.99
N LYS A 74 6.78 -13.13 19.91
CA LYS A 74 7.81 -14.17 19.89
C LYS A 74 9.05 -13.76 19.09
N GLY A 75 9.03 -12.64 18.39
CA GLY A 75 10.12 -12.18 17.54
C GLY A 75 10.40 -13.13 16.37
N LEU A 76 9.39 -13.87 15.90
CA LEU A 76 9.50 -14.84 14.82
C LEU A 76 8.98 -14.26 13.50
N SER A 77 9.56 -14.70 12.39
CA SER A 77 9.03 -14.37 11.08
C SER A 77 7.72 -15.12 10.77
N TYR A 78 6.92 -14.59 9.86
CA TYR A 78 5.69 -15.26 9.41
C TYR A 78 5.93 -16.69 8.90
N SER A 79 7.04 -16.91 8.18
CA SER A 79 7.41 -18.23 7.64
C SER A 79 7.76 -19.24 8.74
N GLU A 80 8.39 -18.81 9.82
CA GLU A 80 8.67 -19.68 10.97
C GLU A 80 7.39 -20.08 11.69
N ILE A 81 6.49 -19.10 11.95
CA ILE A 81 5.19 -19.38 12.57
C ILE A 81 4.36 -20.35 11.72
N ILE A 82 4.29 -20.14 10.41
CA ILE A 82 3.55 -21.03 9.51
C ILE A 82 4.15 -22.44 9.51
N ARG A 83 5.48 -22.56 9.51
CA ARG A 83 6.17 -23.86 9.58
C ARG A 83 5.82 -24.58 10.89
N ASP A 84 5.90 -23.88 12.01
CA ASP A 84 5.64 -24.44 13.33
C ASP A 84 4.18 -24.89 13.48
N ILE A 85 3.23 -24.07 13.03
CA ILE A 85 1.80 -24.42 13.02
C ILE A 85 1.52 -25.62 12.11
N LYS A 86 2.15 -25.71 10.94
CA LYS A 86 2.01 -26.87 10.05
C LYS A 86 2.51 -28.14 10.71
N ASN A 87 3.66 -28.08 11.38
CA ASN A 87 4.22 -29.21 12.09
C ASN A 87 3.34 -29.62 13.28
N LEU A 88 2.89 -28.64 14.07
CA LEU A 88 2.04 -28.87 15.25
C LEU A 88 0.69 -29.52 14.91
N LEU A 89 0.08 -29.09 13.79
CA LEU A 89 -1.24 -29.56 13.37
C LEU A 89 -1.18 -30.68 12.32
N ASP A 90 0.01 -31.25 12.05
CA ASP A 90 0.26 -32.29 11.02
C ASP A 90 -0.39 -31.97 9.65
N ILE A 91 -0.28 -30.68 9.24
CA ILE A 91 -0.83 -30.22 7.97
C ILE A 91 0.09 -30.72 6.84
N LYS A 92 -0.24 -31.89 6.29
CA LYS A 92 0.49 -32.45 5.14
C LYS A 92 0.09 -31.72 3.87
N ILE A 93 1.04 -31.06 3.24
CA ILE A 93 0.87 -30.58 1.87
C ILE A 93 1.17 -31.80 0.99
N THR A 94 0.14 -32.43 0.46
CA THR A 94 0.29 -33.39 -0.63
C THR A 94 0.70 -32.59 -1.86
N TYR A 95 2.00 -32.52 -2.12
CA TYR A 95 2.52 -32.11 -3.41
C TYR A 95 2.13 -33.20 -4.41
N SER A 96 0.99 -33.06 -5.07
CA SER A 96 0.81 -33.74 -6.35
C SER A 96 1.75 -33.04 -7.33
N GLU A 97 2.73 -33.77 -7.83
CA GLU A 97 3.56 -33.41 -8.96
C GLU A 97 2.66 -33.08 -10.17
N LYS A 98 2.26 -31.83 -10.30
CA LYS A 98 1.64 -31.29 -11.51
C LYS A 98 2.34 -30.02 -11.92
N LYS A 99 3.16 -30.20 -12.96
CA LYS A 99 3.65 -29.20 -13.94
C LYS A 99 3.85 -27.79 -13.44
N GLU A 100 5.12 -27.38 -13.41
CA GLU A 100 5.64 -26.03 -13.08
C GLU A 100 4.93 -24.83 -13.76
N ASN A 101 4.13 -25.07 -14.80
CA ASN A 101 3.40 -24.01 -15.52
C ASN A 101 2.00 -23.70 -14.99
N GLU A 102 1.39 -24.57 -14.12
CA GLU A 102 0.07 -24.30 -13.55
C GLU A 102 0.10 -23.48 -12.24
N SER A 103 1.24 -23.45 -11.54
CA SER A 103 1.32 -22.77 -10.22
C SER A 103 1.28 -21.24 -10.33
N VAL A 104 1.87 -20.68 -11.38
CA VAL A 104 1.86 -19.22 -11.62
C VAL A 104 0.46 -18.78 -12.05
N THR A 105 -0.17 -19.52 -12.95
CA THR A 105 -1.53 -19.23 -13.46
C THR A 105 -2.58 -19.34 -12.34
N ARG A 106 -2.52 -20.34 -11.45
CA ARG A 106 -3.46 -20.47 -10.34
C ARG A 106 -3.33 -19.39 -9.27
N VAL A 107 -2.11 -18.94 -8.96
CA VAL A 107 -1.93 -17.79 -8.06
C VAL A 107 -2.52 -16.52 -8.69
N PHE A 108 -2.42 -16.37 -10.00
CA PHE A 108 -3.07 -15.28 -10.73
C PHE A 108 -4.59 -15.47 -10.78
N ASP A 109 -5.08 -16.69 -10.98
CA ASP A 109 -6.51 -17.01 -11.06
C ASP A 109 -7.22 -16.86 -9.71
N ASP A 110 -6.68 -17.38 -8.60
CA ASP A 110 -7.22 -17.18 -7.25
C ASP A 110 -7.27 -15.69 -6.82
N ILE A 111 -6.41 -14.88 -7.41
CA ILE A 111 -6.37 -13.42 -7.21
C ILE A 111 -7.39 -12.72 -8.10
N LEU A 112 -7.61 -13.23 -9.31
CA LEU A 112 -8.55 -12.66 -10.28
C LEU A 112 -10.01 -13.02 -9.97
N PHE A 113 -10.28 -14.19 -9.33
CA PHE A 113 -11.64 -14.70 -9.09
C PHE A 113 -12.24 -14.38 -7.71
N LYS A 114 -11.49 -13.78 -6.76
CA LYS A 114 -12.17 -13.07 -5.66
C LYS A 114 -12.98 -11.95 -6.30
N LYS A 115 -14.32 -11.96 -6.10
CA LYS A 115 -15.21 -10.87 -6.50
C LYS A 115 -14.56 -9.55 -6.09
N LYS A 116 -13.82 -8.91 -7.01
CA LYS A 116 -13.35 -7.55 -6.82
C LYS A 116 -14.62 -6.73 -6.71
N GLU A 117 -14.79 -6.05 -5.60
CA GLU A 117 -15.73 -4.93 -5.60
C GLU A 117 -15.20 -3.98 -6.66
N GLU A 118 -15.98 -3.78 -7.71
CA GLU A 118 -15.59 -2.94 -8.83
C GLU A 118 -15.34 -1.51 -8.34
N LEU A 119 -14.30 -0.89 -8.86
CA LEU A 119 -14.06 0.54 -8.63
C LEU A 119 -15.24 1.30 -9.22
N GLN A 120 -15.80 2.21 -8.45
CA GLN A 120 -16.77 3.14 -8.98
C GLN A 120 -16.09 4.03 -10.02
N VAL A 121 -16.63 4.09 -11.24
CA VAL A 121 -16.14 4.95 -12.31
C VAL A 121 -17.15 6.07 -12.59
N TYR A 122 -16.62 7.20 -13.04
CA TYR A 122 -17.38 8.41 -13.30
C TYR A 122 -17.14 8.85 -14.73
N LYS A 123 -18.14 9.53 -15.31
CA LYS A 123 -17.96 10.18 -16.61
C LYS A 123 -17.05 11.39 -16.49
N GLU A 124 -16.30 11.70 -17.54
CA GLU A 124 -15.38 12.84 -17.57
C GLU A 124 -16.09 14.19 -17.33
N GLU A 125 -17.37 14.32 -17.70
CA GLU A 125 -18.17 15.51 -17.51
C GLU A 125 -18.29 15.93 -16.03
N VAL A 126 -18.02 15.02 -15.08
CA VAL A 126 -17.93 15.37 -13.66
C VAL A 126 -16.82 16.40 -13.38
N LEU A 127 -15.80 16.44 -14.24
CA LEU A 127 -14.73 17.42 -14.15
C LEU A 127 -15.08 18.81 -14.70
N ASP A 128 -16.16 18.95 -15.48
CA ASP A 128 -16.54 20.21 -16.15
C ASP A 128 -16.97 21.32 -15.18
N LYS A 129 -17.36 20.94 -13.96
CA LYS A 129 -17.64 21.91 -12.89
C LYS A 129 -16.37 22.62 -12.38
N TYR A 130 -15.19 22.09 -12.64
CA TYR A 130 -13.92 22.66 -12.24
C TYR A 130 -13.24 23.38 -13.39
N ALA A 131 -12.60 24.50 -13.10
CA ALA A 131 -11.92 25.29 -14.12
C ALA A 131 -10.72 24.54 -14.72
N ASP A 132 -10.65 24.46 -16.05
CA ASP A 132 -9.47 23.95 -16.78
C ASP A 132 -8.35 24.98 -16.73
N LYS A 133 -7.63 24.97 -15.61
CA LYS A 133 -6.59 25.96 -15.32
C LYS A 133 -5.43 25.29 -14.59
N TRP A 134 -4.21 25.54 -15.10
CA TRP A 134 -3.01 25.18 -14.36
C TRP A 134 -2.85 26.03 -13.10
N ASN A 135 -2.15 25.51 -12.10
CA ASN A 135 -1.98 26.14 -10.80
C ASN A 135 -0.54 26.60 -10.58
N ILE A 136 -0.37 27.87 -10.15
CA ILE A 136 0.94 28.48 -9.91
C ILE A 136 1.68 27.85 -8.73
N ARG A 137 0.98 27.36 -7.70
CA ARG A 137 1.60 26.68 -6.55
C ARG A 137 2.29 25.40 -7.01
N PHE A 138 1.62 24.58 -7.81
CA PHE A 138 2.23 23.37 -8.38
C PHE A 138 3.37 23.71 -9.34
N PHE A 139 3.27 24.80 -10.08
CA PHE A 139 4.38 25.26 -10.91
C PHE A 139 5.60 25.64 -10.06
N LYS A 140 5.42 26.35 -8.94
CA LYS A 140 6.48 26.68 -7.98
C LYS A 140 7.03 25.43 -7.28
N ASP A 141 6.19 24.40 -7.08
CA ASP A 141 6.58 23.09 -6.56
C ASP A 141 7.31 22.22 -7.62
N GLY A 142 7.70 22.78 -8.77
CA GLY A 142 8.46 22.07 -9.81
C GLY A 142 7.60 21.25 -10.78
N ILE A 143 6.27 21.43 -10.79
CA ILE A 143 5.36 20.72 -11.70
C ILE A 143 5.02 21.62 -12.89
N SER A 144 5.55 21.29 -14.07
CA SER A 144 5.39 22.07 -15.29
C SER A 144 3.93 22.19 -15.73
N VAL A 145 3.61 23.25 -16.47
CA VAL A 145 2.26 23.43 -17.05
C VAL A 145 1.89 22.27 -17.96
N ALA A 146 2.85 21.73 -18.72
CA ALA A 146 2.63 20.60 -19.60
C ALA A 146 2.23 19.33 -18.81
N THR A 147 2.94 19.06 -17.71
CA THR A 147 2.61 17.96 -16.79
C THR A 147 1.24 18.16 -16.15
N GLN A 148 0.93 19.36 -15.66
CA GLN A 148 -0.38 19.63 -15.06
C GLN A 148 -1.51 19.34 -16.06
N LYS A 149 -1.36 19.72 -17.33
CA LYS A 149 -2.31 19.40 -18.40
C LYS A 149 -2.37 17.91 -18.71
N LYS A 150 -1.22 17.23 -18.82
CA LYS A 150 -1.12 15.79 -19.05
C LYS A 150 -1.91 14.98 -18.00
N PHE A 151 -1.79 15.39 -16.73
CA PHE A 151 -2.49 14.73 -15.61
C PHE A 151 -3.93 15.22 -15.42
N GLY A 152 -4.40 16.16 -16.25
CA GLY A 152 -5.79 16.64 -16.26
C GLY A 152 -6.15 17.46 -15.02
N LEU A 153 -5.19 18.19 -14.43
CA LEU A 153 -5.45 19.02 -13.28
C LEU A 153 -6.48 20.10 -13.58
N ARG A 154 -7.32 20.40 -12.60
CA ARG A 154 -8.32 21.46 -12.63
C ARG A 154 -8.22 22.31 -11.38
N TYR A 155 -9.06 23.34 -11.29
CA TYR A 155 -9.14 24.19 -10.12
C TYR A 155 -10.60 24.38 -9.68
N ASP A 156 -10.82 24.18 -8.37
CA ASP A 156 -12.08 24.45 -7.70
C ASP A 156 -12.02 25.81 -7.03
N TYR A 157 -12.80 26.78 -7.54
CA TYR A 157 -12.87 28.12 -6.98
C TYR A 157 -13.76 28.23 -5.74
N GLU A 158 -14.67 27.27 -5.53
CA GLU A 158 -15.57 27.28 -4.37
C GLU A 158 -14.85 26.80 -3.12
N GLU A 159 -14.10 25.68 -3.25
CA GLU A 159 -13.33 25.12 -2.12
C GLU A 159 -11.85 25.55 -2.14
N GLU A 160 -11.44 26.38 -3.10
CA GLU A 160 -10.05 26.85 -3.31
C GLU A 160 -9.03 25.71 -3.32
N ARG A 161 -9.30 24.70 -4.15
CA ARG A 161 -8.51 23.49 -4.24
C ARG A 161 -7.97 23.22 -5.64
N ILE A 162 -6.75 22.71 -5.68
CA ILE A 162 -6.19 22.07 -6.87
C ILE A 162 -6.84 20.70 -6.99
N VAL A 163 -7.51 20.48 -8.10
CA VAL A 163 -8.27 19.26 -8.40
C VAL A 163 -7.37 18.26 -9.09
N ILE A 164 -7.24 17.07 -8.51
CA ILE A 164 -6.38 15.99 -8.99
C ILE A 164 -7.26 14.80 -9.33
N PRO A 165 -7.51 14.51 -10.63
CA PRO A 165 -8.25 13.34 -11.06
C PRO A 165 -7.45 12.06 -10.81
N HIS A 166 -8.10 11.05 -10.24
CA HIS A 166 -7.57 9.70 -10.10
C HIS A 166 -8.24 8.77 -11.10
N ARG A 167 -7.45 7.90 -11.69
CA ARG A 167 -7.88 6.99 -12.74
C ARG A 167 -7.67 5.53 -12.39
N THR A 168 -8.52 4.67 -12.94
CA THR A 168 -8.29 3.23 -12.95
C THR A 168 -7.03 2.90 -13.76
N LEU A 169 -6.59 1.65 -13.71
CA LEU A 169 -5.48 1.20 -14.56
C LEU A 169 -5.80 1.34 -16.07
N ASP A 170 -7.08 1.27 -16.43
CA ASP A 170 -7.57 1.40 -17.81
C ASP A 170 -7.81 2.87 -18.22
N GLY A 171 -7.60 3.82 -17.31
CA GLY A 171 -7.66 5.25 -17.58
C GLY A 171 -9.02 5.92 -17.29
N GLU A 172 -10.02 5.18 -16.81
CA GLU A 172 -11.32 5.73 -16.44
C GLU A 172 -11.24 6.56 -15.15
N LEU A 173 -12.00 7.63 -15.05
CA LEU A 173 -12.07 8.46 -13.86
C LEU A 173 -12.71 7.68 -12.70
N CYS A 174 -11.98 7.47 -11.59
CA CYS A 174 -12.48 6.73 -10.44
C CYS A 174 -12.46 7.52 -9.12
N GLY A 175 -11.86 8.70 -9.10
CA GLY A 175 -11.81 9.55 -7.92
C GLY A 175 -11.32 10.95 -8.26
N ILE A 176 -11.62 11.90 -7.39
CA ILE A 176 -11.13 13.27 -7.49
C ILE A 176 -10.68 13.70 -6.12
N ILE A 177 -9.43 14.10 -6.00
CA ILE A 177 -8.84 14.60 -4.76
C ILE A 177 -8.56 16.10 -4.92
N GLY A 178 -8.99 16.89 -3.97
CA GLY A 178 -8.70 18.32 -3.90
C GLY A 178 -7.57 18.60 -2.92
N ARG A 179 -6.46 19.18 -3.38
CA ARG A 179 -5.42 19.71 -2.50
C ARG A 179 -5.70 21.19 -2.22
N ILE A 180 -5.74 21.57 -0.95
CA ILE A 180 -5.95 22.98 -0.59
C ILE A 180 -4.86 23.88 -1.19
N ASN A 181 -5.28 25.00 -1.76
CA ASN A 181 -4.39 25.96 -2.40
C ASN A 181 -4.03 27.15 -1.48
N LEU A 182 -4.62 27.19 -0.29
CA LEU A 182 -4.35 28.19 0.74
C LEU A 182 -3.16 27.78 1.61
N ASP A 183 -2.57 28.74 2.30
CA ASP A 183 -1.53 28.50 3.29
C ASP A 183 -2.07 27.78 4.51
N GLU A 184 -1.18 27.22 5.35
CA GLU A 184 -1.50 26.33 6.46
C GLU A 184 -2.54 26.95 7.43
N GLY A 185 -3.53 26.14 7.84
CA GLY A 185 -4.54 26.50 8.82
C GLY A 185 -6.00 26.36 8.38
N TYR A 186 -6.26 26.14 7.11
CA TYR A 186 -7.64 26.03 6.57
C TYR A 186 -8.04 24.60 6.19
N GLY A 187 -8.29 23.75 7.19
CA GLY A 187 -8.87 22.41 6.95
C GLY A 187 -7.86 21.36 6.45
N SER A 188 -8.38 20.23 5.97
CA SER A 188 -7.55 19.11 5.52
C SER A 188 -6.77 19.45 4.25
N LYS A 189 -5.46 19.14 4.26
CA LYS A 189 -4.56 19.34 3.12
C LYS A 189 -5.06 18.67 1.85
N TYR A 190 -5.58 17.44 1.97
CA TYR A 190 -6.19 16.68 0.89
C TYR A 190 -7.60 16.25 1.29
N LEU A 191 -8.54 16.33 0.35
CA LEU A 191 -9.94 16.00 0.58
C LEU A 191 -10.56 15.39 -0.70
N PRO A 192 -11.33 14.30 -0.61
CA PRO A 192 -12.13 13.81 -1.75
C PRO A 192 -13.18 14.84 -2.15
N LEU A 193 -13.32 15.11 -3.45
CA LEU A 193 -14.25 16.12 -3.97
C LEU A 193 -15.56 15.52 -4.51
N ILE A 194 -15.61 14.22 -4.75
CA ILE A 194 -16.87 13.55 -5.08
C ILE A 194 -17.65 13.34 -3.79
N SER A 195 -18.87 13.85 -3.75
CA SER A 195 -19.73 13.80 -2.57
C SER A 195 -21.19 13.59 -2.95
N HIS A 196 -21.95 13.06 -2.01
CA HIS A 196 -23.41 12.99 -2.03
C HIS A 196 -23.98 13.44 -0.69
N ILE A 197 -25.28 13.74 -0.66
CA ILE A 197 -25.96 14.18 0.55
C ILE A 197 -26.75 12.99 1.12
N GLU A 198 -26.51 12.68 2.39
CA GLU A 198 -27.28 11.71 3.18
C GLU A 198 -27.94 12.43 4.36
N GLY A 199 -29.23 12.71 4.28
CA GLY A 199 -29.93 13.56 5.25
C GLY A 199 -29.32 14.96 5.28
N ASP A 200 -28.84 15.39 6.45
CA ASP A 200 -28.19 16.72 6.63
C ASP A 200 -26.64 16.64 6.51
N LYS A 201 -26.08 15.50 6.10
CA LYS A 201 -24.64 15.30 6.06
C LYS A 201 -24.12 15.19 4.63
N VAL A 202 -22.99 15.84 4.36
CA VAL A 202 -22.21 15.65 3.13
C VAL A 202 -21.27 14.46 3.34
N VAL A 203 -21.50 13.37 2.59
CA VAL A 203 -20.66 12.18 2.57
C VAL A 203 -19.74 12.26 1.36
N ARG A 204 -18.42 12.23 1.60
CA ARG A 204 -17.41 12.31 0.54
C ARG A 204 -16.90 10.91 0.18
N TYR A 205 -16.89 10.62 -1.12
CA TYR A 205 -16.40 9.35 -1.64
C TYR A 205 -14.88 9.38 -1.83
N ASN A 206 -14.20 8.52 -1.10
CA ASN A 206 -12.76 8.28 -1.28
C ASN A 206 -12.57 7.00 -2.09
N HIS A 207 -12.01 7.12 -3.30
CA HIS A 207 -11.75 5.95 -4.14
C HIS A 207 -10.79 4.96 -3.45
N ARG A 208 -10.86 3.68 -3.82
CA ARG A 208 -10.02 2.63 -3.24
C ARG A 208 -8.59 2.74 -3.77
N LYS A 209 -7.74 3.47 -3.05
CA LYS A 209 -6.33 3.66 -3.37
C LYS A 209 -5.59 2.34 -3.57
N SER A 210 -5.95 1.29 -2.82
CA SER A 210 -5.36 -0.05 -2.93
C SER A 210 -5.55 -0.73 -4.30
N GLN A 211 -6.47 -0.25 -5.12
CA GLN A 211 -6.75 -0.80 -6.46
C GLN A 211 -6.27 0.10 -7.60
N THR A 212 -5.65 1.24 -7.29
CA THR A 212 -5.17 2.22 -8.26
C THR A 212 -3.69 2.51 -8.05
N LEU A 213 -3.03 3.00 -9.09
CA LEU A 213 -1.67 3.55 -9.07
C LEU A 213 -1.72 4.86 -9.82
N TYR A 214 -1.44 5.98 -9.12
CA TYR A 214 -1.42 7.27 -9.78
C TYR A 214 -0.28 7.34 -10.81
N GLY A 215 -0.57 7.84 -11.99
CA GLY A 215 0.37 7.87 -13.11
C GLY A 215 0.35 6.63 -14.00
N TYR A 216 -0.33 5.54 -13.63
CA TYR A 216 -0.30 4.29 -14.39
C TYR A 216 -0.83 4.47 -15.82
N SER A 217 -2.03 4.98 -15.99
CA SER A 217 -2.63 5.17 -17.32
C SER A 217 -1.96 6.29 -18.11
N GLN A 218 -1.57 7.39 -17.45
CA GLN A 218 -0.94 8.54 -18.10
C GLN A 218 0.47 8.22 -18.64
N ASN A 219 1.19 7.35 -17.93
CA ASN A 219 2.59 7.00 -18.23
C ASN A 219 2.72 5.58 -18.79
N TYR A 220 1.64 4.89 -19.13
CA TYR A 220 1.63 3.47 -19.48
C TYR A 220 2.68 3.09 -20.55
N LYS A 221 2.84 3.92 -21.59
CA LYS A 221 3.80 3.66 -22.68
C LYS A 221 5.25 3.64 -22.21
N ASP A 222 5.57 4.49 -21.22
CA ASP A 222 6.93 4.61 -20.67
C ASP A 222 7.16 3.62 -19.52
N LEU A 223 6.09 3.11 -18.92
CA LEU A 223 6.13 2.16 -17.82
C LEU A 223 6.26 0.71 -18.31
N TYR A 224 5.61 0.37 -19.44
CA TYR A 224 5.60 -1.01 -19.94
C TYR A 224 6.98 -1.42 -20.45
N GLY A 225 7.57 -2.45 -19.84
CA GLY A 225 8.92 -2.92 -20.16
C GLY A 225 10.04 -1.96 -19.76
N ALA A 226 9.79 -0.99 -18.88
CA ALA A 226 10.77 -0.01 -18.44
C ALA A 226 12.00 -0.66 -17.79
N ASP A 227 13.17 -0.04 -17.95
CA ASP A 227 14.38 -0.46 -17.22
C ASP A 227 14.21 -0.26 -15.71
N VAL A 228 13.51 0.80 -15.31
CA VAL A 228 13.20 1.09 -13.90
C VAL A 228 11.85 1.78 -13.78
N ILE A 229 11.08 1.43 -12.74
CA ILE A 229 9.89 2.16 -12.29
C ILE A 229 10.18 2.72 -10.91
N TYR A 230 9.94 4.02 -10.73
CA TYR A 230 10.05 4.70 -9.45
C TYR A 230 8.67 4.83 -8.80
N ILE A 231 8.55 4.47 -7.52
CA ILE A 231 7.27 4.48 -6.80
C ILE A 231 7.40 5.38 -5.57
N GLY A 232 6.61 6.45 -5.53
CA GLY A 232 6.51 7.37 -4.39
C GLY A 232 5.18 7.28 -3.65
N GLU A 233 5.04 8.12 -2.61
CA GLU A 233 3.84 8.15 -1.78
C GLU A 233 2.72 8.99 -2.38
N SER A 234 3.04 10.11 -3.03
CA SER A 234 2.08 11.13 -3.41
C SER A 234 1.97 11.33 -4.92
N GLU A 235 0.85 11.88 -5.35
CA GLU A 235 0.61 12.31 -6.74
C GLU A 235 1.62 13.35 -7.19
N LYS A 236 2.06 14.21 -6.25
CA LYS A 236 3.07 15.25 -6.49
C LYS A 236 4.40 14.66 -6.95
N PHE A 237 4.85 13.56 -6.32
CA PHE A 237 6.06 12.83 -6.71
C PHE A 237 6.05 12.45 -8.19
N VAL A 238 4.97 11.85 -8.66
CA VAL A 238 4.83 11.43 -10.06
C VAL A 238 4.88 12.62 -11.02
N MET A 239 4.16 13.69 -10.67
CA MET A 239 4.11 14.89 -11.50
C MET A 239 5.44 15.64 -11.53
N GLN A 240 6.19 15.65 -10.42
CA GLN A 240 7.53 16.24 -10.38
C GLN A 240 8.51 15.41 -11.22
N LEU A 241 8.48 14.08 -11.13
CA LEU A 241 9.27 13.20 -12.00
C LEU A 241 8.97 13.46 -13.48
N ASP A 242 7.70 13.48 -13.85
CA ASP A 242 7.28 13.77 -15.23
C ASP A 242 7.82 15.12 -15.71
N SER A 243 7.76 16.15 -14.87
CA SER A 243 8.29 17.49 -15.16
C SER A 243 9.80 17.53 -15.31
N MET A 244 10.52 16.62 -14.66
CA MET A 244 11.98 16.46 -14.78
C MET A 244 12.39 15.62 -16.01
N GLY A 245 11.40 15.04 -16.72
CA GLY A 245 11.61 14.18 -17.88
C GLY A 245 11.73 12.69 -17.54
N TYR A 246 11.31 12.27 -16.36
CA TYR A 246 11.20 10.86 -15.95
C TYR A 246 9.72 10.44 -16.00
N HIS A 247 9.32 9.80 -17.10
CA HIS A 247 7.92 9.40 -17.32
C HIS A 247 7.59 7.98 -16.78
N ASN A 248 8.45 7.44 -15.93
CA ASN A 248 8.39 6.10 -15.37
C ASN A 248 8.08 6.12 -13.86
N GLY A 249 7.38 7.15 -13.39
CA GLY A 249 6.95 7.32 -12.00
C GLY A 249 5.52 6.80 -11.76
N LEU A 250 5.31 6.19 -10.60
CA LEU A 250 4.01 5.80 -10.04
C LEU A 250 3.86 6.29 -8.60
N SER A 251 2.61 6.43 -8.13
CA SER A 251 2.36 6.65 -6.71
C SER A 251 1.32 5.68 -6.16
N LEU A 252 1.54 5.29 -4.90
CA LEU A 252 0.61 4.47 -4.12
C LEU A 252 -0.54 5.29 -3.53
N SER A 253 -0.45 6.63 -3.56
CA SER A 253 -1.30 7.56 -2.80
C SER A 253 -1.30 7.25 -1.29
N GLY A 254 -0.14 6.86 -0.77
CA GLY A 254 0.14 6.49 0.62
C GLY A 254 1.43 5.67 0.75
N SER A 255 1.78 5.27 1.97
CA SER A 255 3.04 4.57 2.28
C SER A 255 2.96 3.03 2.27
N ASN A 256 1.76 2.46 2.16
CA ASN A 256 1.56 1.02 2.15
C ASN A 256 1.16 0.54 0.76
N ILE A 257 1.87 -0.45 0.26
CA ILE A 257 1.54 -1.08 -1.02
C ILE A 257 0.54 -2.22 -0.82
N SER A 258 -0.46 -2.33 -1.69
CA SER A 258 -1.40 -3.44 -1.70
C SER A 258 -0.95 -4.57 -2.63
N LYS A 259 -1.55 -5.73 -2.46
CA LYS A 259 -1.32 -6.87 -3.35
C LYS A 259 -1.78 -6.57 -4.79
N GLU A 260 -2.90 -5.86 -4.94
CA GLU A 260 -3.44 -5.44 -6.23
C GLU A 260 -2.49 -4.48 -6.94
N GLN A 261 -1.90 -3.54 -6.21
CA GLN A 261 -0.88 -2.64 -6.75
C GLN A 261 0.38 -3.40 -7.16
N CYS A 262 0.87 -4.36 -6.34
CA CYS A 262 2.01 -5.21 -6.72
C CYS A 262 1.76 -5.97 -8.02
N LEU A 263 0.54 -6.52 -8.20
CA LEU A 263 0.18 -7.23 -9.43
C LEU A 263 0.05 -6.31 -10.64
N ALA A 264 -0.44 -5.10 -10.45
CA ALA A 264 -0.49 -4.10 -11.52
C ALA A 264 0.92 -3.72 -11.97
N ILE A 265 1.86 -3.56 -11.03
CA ILE A 265 3.27 -3.30 -11.33
C ILE A 265 3.90 -4.50 -12.06
N ALA A 266 3.63 -5.73 -11.61
CA ALA A 266 4.10 -6.94 -12.26
C ALA A 266 3.66 -7.05 -13.74
N LYS A 267 2.43 -6.63 -14.06
CA LYS A 267 1.92 -6.60 -15.44
C LYS A 267 2.66 -5.63 -16.36
N LEU A 268 3.29 -4.59 -15.81
CA LEU A 268 4.12 -3.67 -16.56
C LEU A 268 5.46 -4.29 -17.00
N ASN A 269 5.85 -5.42 -16.38
CA ASN A 269 7.06 -6.18 -16.68
C ASN A 269 8.35 -5.31 -16.72
N PRO A 270 8.62 -4.46 -15.72
CA PRO A 270 9.86 -3.68 -15.67
C PRO A 270 11.06 -4.58 -15.34
N LYS A 271 12.29 -4.10 -15.55
CA LYS A 271 13.49 -4.80 -15.06
C LYS A 271 13.73 -4.56 -13.57
N LYS A 272 13.38 -3.37 -13.10
CA LYS A 272 13.60 -2.92 -11.72
C LYS A 272 12.44 -2.05 -11.23
N VAL A 273 12.13 -2.16 -9.94
CA VAL A 273 11.19 -1.28 -9.22
C VAL A 273 11.91 -0.69 -8.02
N VAL A 274 11.82 0.63 -7.84
CA VAL A 274 12.50 1.35 -6.77
C VAL A 274 11.46 2.15 -5.97
N LEU A 275 11.37 1.87 -4.66
CA LEU A 275 10.56 2.63 -3.74
C LEU A 275 11.29 3.91 -3.32
N CYS A 276 10.61 5.05 -3.43
CA CYS A 276 11.11 6.39 -3.22
C CYS A 276 10.15 7.14 -2.30
N PHE A 277 10.15 6.76 -1.02
CA PHE A 277 9.22 7.30 -0.03
C PHE A 277 9.75 8.61 0.58
N ASP A 278 8.85 9.36 1.22
CA ASP A 278 9.16 10.66 1.80
C ASP A 278 10.13 10.50 3.00
N GLU A 279 10.95 11.53 3.25
CA GLU A 279 11.87 11.56 4.39
C GLU A 279 11.11 11.39 5.71
N GLY A 280 11.71 10.67 6.66
CA GLY A 280 11.15 10.43 7.99
C GLY A 280 10.16 9.26 8.08
N LEU A 281 9.93 8.53 6.98
CA LEU A 281 9.17 7.29 7.07
C LEU A 281 9.98 6.21 7.79
N GLU A 282 9.36 5.52 8.75
CA GLU A 282 10.01 4.46 9.52
C GLU A 282 10.53 3.33 8.60
N GLU A 283 11.77 2.92 8.79
CA GLU A 283 12.40 1.86 7.98
C GLU A 283 11.59 0.57 7.97
N VAL A 284 10.90 0.25 9.06
CA VAL A 284 10.02 -0.94 9.15
C VAL A 284 8.92 -0.88 8.09
N ILE A 285 8.34 0.30 7.82
CA ILE A 285 7.30 0.49 6.82
C ILE A 285 7.90 0.38 5.41
N LEU A 286 9.09 0.98 5.21
CA LEU A 286 9.83 0.90 3.94
C LEU A 286 10.11 -0.56 3.56
N TYR A 287 10.75 -1.32 4.45
CA TYR A 287 11.10 -2.72 4.18
C TYR A 287 9.88 -3.64 4.10
N ARG A 288 8.79 -3.34 4.82
CA ARG A 288 7.54 -4.07 4.67
C ARG A 288 7.00 -3.97 3.24
N SER A 289 6.95 -2.76 2.69
CA SER A 289 6.50 -2.52 1.32
C SER A 289 7.44 -3.14 0.27
N ALA A 290 8.76 -3.02 0.48
CA ALA A 290 9.77 -3.63 -0.39
C ALA A 290 9.69 -5.17 -0.37
N ASN A 291 9.55 -5.77 0.80
CA ASN A 291 9.40 -7.23 0.93
C ASN A 291 8.12 -7.74 0.28
N GLN A 292 7.00 -7.00 0.42
CA GLN A 292 5.74 -7.37 -0.22
C GLN A 292 5.85 -7.34 -1.75
N LEU A 293 6.53 -6.34 -2.32
CA LEU A 293 6.87 -6.29 -3.75
C LEU A 293 7.76 -7.46 -4.14
N SER A 294 8.87 -7.67 -3.41
CA SER A 294 9.85 -8.71 -3.72
C SER A 294 9.24 -10.11 -3.71
N MET A 295 8.29 -10.41 -2.82
CA MET A 295 7.59 -11.71 -2.79
C MET A 295 6.87 -12.03 -4.11
N ILE A 296 6.43 -11.02 -4.85
CA ILE A 296 5.73 -11.18 -6.14
C ILE A 296 6.71 -11.05 -7.30
N LEU A 297 7.51 -9.99 -7.30
CA LEU A 297 8.32 -9.59 -8.45
C LEU A 297 9.59 -10.43 -8.64
N SER A 298 10.18 -10.99 -7.57
CA SER A 298 11.36 -11.85 -7.66
C SER A 298 11.14 -13.11 -8.51
N ARG A 299 9.90 -13.62 -8.52
CA ARG A 299 9.51 -14.77 -9.35
C ARG A 299 9.53 -14.46 -10.85
N MET A 300 9.53 -13.18 -11.20
CA MET A 300 9.59 -12.68 -12.58
C MET A 300 10.97 -12.12 -12.91
N ASN A 301 11.98 -12.35 -12.05
CA ASN A 301 13.31 -11.77 -12.13
C ASN A 301 13.33 -10.22 -12.17
N ILE A 302 12.34 -9.59 -11.54
CA ILE A 302 12.27 -8.13 -11.42
C ILE A 302 12.97 -7.74 -10.11
N GLU A 303 13.96 -6.87 -10.19
CA GLU A 303 14.70 -6.36 -9.04
C GLU A 303 13.84 -5.35 -8.27
N VAL A 304 13.89 -5.41 -6.94
CA VAL A 304 13.28 -4.43 -6.05
C VAL A 304 14.35 -3.73 -5.23
N GLY A 305 14.24 -2.42 -5.10
CA GLY A 305 15.14 -1.62 -4.26
C GLY A 305 14.46 -0.40 -3.67
N LEU A 306 15.21 0.36 -2.90
CA LEU A 306 14.76 1.54 -2.17
C LEU A 306 15.75 2.70 -2.39
N ILE A 307 15.27 3.93 -2.27
CA ILE A 307 16.10 5.12 -2.07
C ILE A 307 16.02 5.47 -0.59
N ILE A 308 17.16 5.44 0.11
CA ILE A 308 17.26 5.78 1.54
C ILE A 308 18.45 6.71 1.75
N ASP A 309 18.19 7.97 2.11
CA ASP A 309 19.22 8.95 2.45
C ASP A 309 19.59 8.85 3.94
N ARG A 310 20.35 7.81 4.31
CA ARG A 310 20.67 7.48 5.70
C ARG A 310 21.44 8.59 6.43
N GLU A 311 22.24 9.33 5.69
CA GLU A 311 23.08 10.40 6.24
C GLU A 311 22.38 11.77 6.23
N ASN A 312 21.17 11.85 5.72
CA ASN A 312 20.41 13.08 5.50
C ASN A 312 21.22 14.14 4.72
N LYS A 313 21.95 13.65 3.73
CA LYS A 313 22.84 14.48 2.91
C LYS A 313 22.07 15.29 1.86
N TYR A 314 20.98 14.78 1.37
CA TYR A 314 20.18 15.36 0.28
C TYR A 314 18.80 15.81 0.76
N LEU A 315 18.23 15.13 1.73
CA LEU A 315 16.95 15.45 2.35
C LEU A 315 17.18 15.82 3.81
N GLU A 316 16.74 17.00 4.21
CA GLU A 316 16.91 17.48 5.57
C GLU A 316 16.08 16.63 6.54
N ARG A 317 16.71 16.22 7.65
CA ARG A 317 16.06 15.39 8.67
C ARG A 317 14.82 16.08 9.25
N GLY A 318 13.67 15.40 9.21
CA GLY A 318 12.40 15.89 9.70
C GLY A 318 11.67 16.83 8.75
N SER A 319 12.19 17.05 7.53
CA SER A 319 11.53 17.88 6.51
C SER A 319 10.26 17.25 5.95
N LYS A 320 10.18 15.93 5.97
CA LYS A 320 9.14 15.13 5.29
C LYS A 320 9.10 15.41 3.78
N ASP A 321 10.22 15.80 3.21
CA ASP A 321 10.35 16.05 1.78
C ASP A 321 10.25 14.73 1.01
N SER A 322 9.54 14.78 -0.10
CA SER A 322 9.62 13.73 -1.10
C SER A 322 10.99 13.79 -1.80
N PRO A 323 11.55 12.66 -2.25
CA PRO A 323 12.83 12.63 -2.97
C PRO A 323 12.90 13.56 -4.18
N THR A 324 11.75 14.01 -4.70
CA THR A 324 11.65 14.91 -5.87
C THR A 324 11.50 16.40 -5.49
N ASP A 325 11.24 16.74 -4.22
CA ASP A 325 10.91 18.09 -3.79
C ASP A 325 12.08 19.10 -3.96
N LYS A 326 13.31 18.61 -3.91
CA LYS A 326 14.51 19.44 -4.09
C LYS A 326 14.97 19.57 -5.55
N GLY A 327 14.19 19.04 -6.48
CA GLY A 327 14.44 19.19 -7.92
C GLY A 327 15.40 18.16 -8.52
N LYS A 328 15.66 18.35 -9.82
CA LYS A 328 16.29 17.33 -10.68
C LYS A 328 17.70 16.92 -10.25
N GLU A 329 18.53 17.84 -9.79
CA GLU A 329 19.93 17.54 -9.45
C GLU A 329 20.02 16.74 -8.13
N VAL A 330 19.17 17.07 -7.14
CA VAL A 330 19.08 16.27 -5.91
C VAL A 330 18.50 14.90 -6.20
N TRP A 331 17.46 14.81 -7.03
CA TRP A 331 16.90 13.54 -7.48
C TRP A 331 17.96 12.64 -8.12
N LYS A 332 18.78 13.16 -9.05
CA LYS A 332 19.88 12.39 -9.64
C LYS A 332 20.88 11.90 -8.61
N SER A 333 21.23 12.74 -7.64
CA SER A 333 22.16 12.38 -6.58
C SER A 333 21.59 11.27 -5.69
N LEU A 334 20.29 11.30 -5.38
CA LEU A 334 19.61 10.28 -4.59
C LEU A 334 19.63 8.92 -5.31
N ILE A 335 19.25 8.86 -6.59
CA ILE A 335 19.27 7.59 -7.33
C ILE A 335 20.66 7.02 -7.55
N GLN A 336 21.70 7.86 -7.56
CA GLN A 336 23.09 7.41 -7.72
C GLN A 336 23.72 6.96 -6.41
N ASN A 337 23.44 7.61 -5.29
CA ASN A 337 24.19 7.45 -4.05
C ASN A 337 23.37 6.82 -2.91
N CYS A 338 22.05 6.80 -2.99
CA CYS A 338 21.15 6.34 -1.92
C CYS A 338 20.34 5.10 -2.31
N TYR A 339 20.68 4.46 -3.42
CA TYR A 339 20.02 3.23 -3.85
C TYR A 339 20.47 2.05 -3.00
N GLU A 340 19.53 1.30 -2.46
CA GLU A 340 19.75 0.04 -1.76
C GLU A 340 18.90 -1.06 -2.42
N ARG A 341 19.49 -2.22 -2.66
CA ARG A 341 18.77 -3.40 -3.16
C ARG A 341 18.08 -4.10 -1.99
N ASN A 342 16.82 -4.46 -2.18
CA ASN A 342 16.03 -5.22 -1.19
C ASN A 342 16.25 -6.73 -1.32
#